data_a73032059595f65572270a2736b99a80
#
_entry.id   a73032059595f65572270a2736b99a80
#
_cell.length_a   1.000
_cell.length_b   1.000
_cell.length_c   1.000
_cell.angle_alpha   90.00
_cell.angle_beta   90.00
_cell.angle_gamma   90.00
#
_symmetry.space_group_name_H-M   'P 1'
#
loop_
_entity.id
_entity.type
_entity.pdbx_description
1 polymer ?
#
loop_
_entity_poly.entity_id
_entity_poly.type
_entity_poly.pdbx_seq_one_letter_code
_entity_poly.pdbx_strand_id
1 'polypeptide(L)'
;MNRHNENGMEIARWCSARAGIRRAHYPGLESHPDHLRARALLTGFGGMMGIEIEGGGAAATRFVAALRLVKPAPSLGGVDTLVSEPRHTSHVAMLPEERAAQGLADGFVRFSLGIEDAADLIADIDQALRAVG
;
A
#
# COMPACT_ATOMS: atom_id res chain seq x y z
N MET A 1 5.87 7.35 -16.06
CA MET A 1 4.76 7.58 -15.07
C MET A 1 3.42 6.97 -15.49
N ASN A 2 3.13 6.82 -16.79
CA ASN A 2 1.83 6.25 -17.21
C ASN A 2 1.58 4.85 -16.61
N ARG A 3 2.56 3.96 -16.68
CA ARG A 3 2.42 2.61 -16.13
C ARG A 3 2.27 2.62 -14.60
N HIS A 4 2.95 3.54 -13.91
CA HIS A 4 2.76 3.73 -12.46
C HIS A 4 1.32 4.16 -12.14
N ASN A 5 0.77 5.09 -12.94
CA ASN A 5 -0.61 5.57 -12.76
C ASN A 5 -1.63 4.45 -12.98
N GLU A 6 -1.43 3.65 -14.03
CA GLU A 6 -2.29 2.51 -14.36
C GLU A 6 -2.26 1.46 -13.24
N ASN A 7 -1.07 1.04 -12.85
CA ASN A 7 -0.89 0.06 -11.78
C ASN A 7 -1.48 0.57 -10.46
N GLY A 8 -1.23 1.83 -10.13
CA GLY A 8 -1.77 2.44 -8.92
C GLY A 8 -3.27 2.35 -8.86
N MET A 9 -3.97 2.76 -9.91
CA MET A 9 -5.42 2.72 -9.96
C MET A 9 -5.98 1.30 -9.91
N GLU A 10 -5.42 0.39 -10.71
CA GLU A 10 -5.91 -0.99 -10.80
C GLU A 10 -5.73 -1.72 -9.47
N ILE A 11 -4.53 -1.63 -8.89
CA ILE A 11 -4.22 -2.32 -7.63
C ILE A 11 -4.99 -1.70 -6.46
N ALA A 12 -5.11 -0.37 -6.41
CA ALA A 12 -5.88 0.30 -5.36
C ALA A 12 -7.35 -0.11 -5.39
N ARG A 13 -7.96 -0.19 -6.57
CA ARG A 13 -9.34 -0.66 -6.72
C ARG A 13 -9.50 -2.10 -6.25
N TRP A 14 -8.59 -2.97 -6.66
CA TRP A 14 -8.61 -4.37 -6.23
C TRP A 14 -8.47 -4.46 -4.71
N CYS A 15 -7.51 -3.76 -4.12
CA CYS A 15 -7.29 -3.75 -2.67
C CYS A 15 -8.50 -3.24 -1.90
N SER A 16 -9.20 -2.23 -2.41
CA SER A 16 -10.37 -1.65 -1.73
C SER A 16 -11.54 -2.61 -1.62
N ALA A 17 -11.59 -3.64 -2.47
CA ALA A 17 -12.64 -4.66 -2.48
C ALA A 17 -12.20 -6.00 -1.86
N ARG A 18 -10.93 -6.15 -1.47
CA ARG A 18 -10.36 -7.43 -1.03
C ARG A 18 -10.49 -7.63 0.47
N ALA A 19 -11.05 -8.78 0.87
CA ALA A 19 -11.09 -9.20 2.28
C ALA A 19 -9.64 -9.36 2.82
N GLY A 20 -9.44 -9.03 4.09
CA GLY A 20 -8.11 -9.01 4.71
C GLY A 20 -7.43 -7.64 4.64
N ILE A 21 -7.91 -6.75 3.79
CA ILE A 21 -7.50 -5.35 3.73
C ILE A 21 -8.62 -4.50 4.32
N ARG A 22 -8.32 -3.85 5.43
CA ARG A 22 -9.28 -3.00 6.13
C ARG A 22 -9.57 -1.70 5.37
N ARG A 23 -8.54 -1.12 4.78
CA ARG A 23 -8.63 0.14 4.03
C ARG A 23 -7.49 0.24 3.01
N ALA A 24 -7.80 0.79 1.84
CA ALA A 24 -6.82 1.19 0.84
C ALA A 24 -6.74 2.72 0.78
N HIS A 25 -5.52 3.26 0.81
CA HIS A 25 -5.24 4.70 0.75
C HIS A 25 -4.58 5.02 -0.59
N TYR A 26 -5.34 5.63 -1.48
CA TYR A 26 -4.84 6.05 -2.79
C TYR A 26 -5.66 7.24 -3.29
N PRO A 27 -5.00 8.35 -3.70
CA PRO A 27 -5.73 9.57 -4.07
C PRO A 27 -6.67 9.42 -5.27
N GLY A 28 -6.43 8.41 -6.12
CA GLY A 28 -7.28 8.09 -7.25
C GLY A 28 -8.59 7.41 -6.88
N LEU A 29 -8.75 6.93 -5.65
CA LEU A 29 -10.00 6.35 -5.17
C LEU A 29 -10.95 7.46 -4.72
N GLU A 30 -12.22 7.38 -5.11
CA GLU A 30 -13.25 8.34 -4.71
C GLU A 30 -13.44 8.38 -3.19
N SER A 31 -13.15 7.26 -2.50
CA SER A 31 -13.21 7.16 -1.05
C SER A 31 -12.10 7.93 -0.32
N HIS A 32 -11.04 8.36 -1.03
CA HIS A 32 -9.95 9.11 -0.42
C HIS A 32 -10.41 10.53 -0.06
N PRO A 33 -10.09 11.03 1.16
CA PRO A 33 -10.55 12.35 1.61
C PRO A 33 -10.14 13.49 0.67
N ASP A 34 -8.97 13.39 0.04
CA ASP A 34 -8.41 14.41 -0.85
C ASP A 34 -8.59 14.10 -2.33
N HIS A 35 -9.48 13.16 -2.69
CA HIS A 35 -9.65 12.75 -4.08
C HIS A 35 -9.97 13.92 -5.02
N LEU A 36 -10.91 14.78 -4.63
CA LEU A 36 -11.31 15.92 -5.47
C LEU A 36 -10.16 16.92 -5.65
N ARG A 37 -9.38 17.16 -4.58
CA ARG A 37 -8.20 18.03 -4.65
C ARG A 37 -7.13 17.43 -5.56
N ALA A 38 -6.84 16.15 -5.39
CA ALA A 38 -5.85 15.44 -6.21
C ALA A 38 -6.25 15.44 -7.68
N ARG A 39 -7.52 15.17 -7.97
CA ARG A 39 -8.08 15.20 -9.33
C ARG A 39 -7.95 16.58 -9.99
N ALA A 40 -8.09 17.65 -9.21
CA ALA A 40 -7.95 19.02 -9.73
C ALA A 40 -6.50 19.42 -10.00
N LEU A 41 -5.54 18.89 -9.23
CA LEU A 41 -4.15 19.32 -9.26
C LEU A 41 -3.21 18.37 -10.01
N LEU A 42 -3.54 17.09 -10.12
CA LEU A 42 -2.66 16.06 -10.68
C LEU A 42 -3.19 15.56 -12.03
N THR A 43 -2.26 15.30 -12.94
CA THR A 43 -2.57 14.66 -14.23
C THR A 43 -2.70 13.14 -14.11
N GLY A 44 -2.13 12.56 -13.05
CA GLY A 44 -2.24 11.15 -12.68
C GLY A 44 -1.98 11.01 -11.20
N PHE A 45 -2.39 9.89 -10.60
CA PHE A 45 -2.32 9.72 -9.15
C PHE A 45 -1.07 9.00 -8.66
N GLY A 46 -0.20 8.57 -9.58
CA GLY A 46 1.10 7.99 -9.25
C GLY A 46 1.05 6.54 -8.82
N GLY A 47 2.19 6.06 -8.32
CA GLY A 47 2.39 4.68 -7.86
C GLY A 47 2.46 4.50 -6.36
N MET A 48 2.30 5.56 -5.57
CA MET A 48 2.34 5.46 -4.10
C MET A 48 0.95 5.15 -3.54
N MET A 49 0.85 4.07 -2.77
CA MET A 49 -0.39 3.72 -2.08
C MET A 49 -0.10 3.08 -0.73
N GLY A 50 -1.10 3.08 0.14
CA GLY A 50 -1.05 2.39 1.41
C GLY A 50 -2.25 1.46 1.58
N ILE A 51 -2.05 0.40 2.34
CA ILE A 51 -3.14 -0.47 2.78
C ILE A 51 -3.03 -0.73 4.27
N GLU A 52 -4.15 -0.94 4.92
CA GLU A 52 -4.21 -1.39 6.30
C GLU A 52 -4.58 -2.87 6.32
N ILE A 53 -3.69 -3.71 6.85
CA ILE A 53 -3.92 -5.16 6.96
C ILE A 53 -4.77 -5.42 8.21
N GLU A 54 -5.82 -6.22 8.07
CA GLU A 54 -6.60 -6.71 9.21
C GLU A 54 -5.72 -7.58 10.10
N GLY A 55 -5.86 -7.41 11.42
CA GLY A 55 -5.06 -8.12 12.41
C GLY A 55 -3.87 -7.32 12.97
N GLY A 56 -3.70 -6.08 12.53
CA GLY A 56 -2.71 -5.17 13.08
C GLY A 56 -1.28 -5.42 12.61
N GLY A 57 -0.31 -4.96 13.39
CA GLY A 57 1.10 -4.96 13.00
C GLY A 57 1.71 -6.33 12.80
N ALA A 58 1.37 -7.32 13.64
CA ALA A 58 1.87 -8.68 13.48
C ALA A 58 1.38 -9.31 12.16
N ALA A 59 0.13 -9.07 11.79
CA ALA A 59 -0.42 -9.52 10.52
C ALA A 59 0.25 -8.82 9.33
N ALA A 60 0.50 -7.51 9.43
CA ALA A 60 1.23 -6.76 8.40
C ALA A 60 2.64 -7.31 8.19
N THR A 61 3.35 -7.63 9.25
CA THR A 61 4.70 -8.22 9.16
C THR A 61 4.67 -9.58 8.47
N ARG A 62 3.70 -10.43 8.80
CA ARG A 62 3.52 -11.73 8.11
C ARG A 62 3.18 -11.55 6.64
N PHE A 63 2.32 -10.58 6.33
CA PHE A 63 1.96 -10.23 4.96
C PHE A 63 3.19 -9.84 4.14
N VAL A 64 3.99 -8.90 4.64
CA VAL A 64 5.21 -8.44 3.96
C VAL A 64 6.19 -9.58 3.76
N ALA A 65 6.38 -10.43 4.77
CA ALA A 65 7.28 -11.57 4.68
C ALA A 65 6.82 -12.62 3.64
N ALA A 66 5.53 -12.70 3.36
CA ALA A 66 4.96 -13.65 2.40
C ALA A 66 5.00 -13.18 0.94
N LEU A 67 5.28 -11.89 0.69
CA LEU A 67 5.42 -11.36 -0.66
C LEU A 67 6.63 -11.97 -1.37
N ARG A 68 6.48 -12.25 -2.65
CA ARG A 68 7.52 -12.93 -3.48
C ARG A 68 8.06 -12.02 -4.57
N LEU A 69 7.18 -11.32 -5.28
CA LEU A 69 7.54 -10.37 -6.35
C LEU A 69 7.88 -9.00 -5.78
N VAL A 70 7.05 -8.52 -4.86
CA VAL A 70 7.23 -7.22 -4.20
C VAL A 70 8.36 -7.31 -3.18
N LYS A 71 9.30 -6.37 -3.23
CA LYS A 71 10.51 -6.41 -2.40
C LYS A 71 10.40 -5.45 -1.21
N PRO A 72 10.72 -5.89 0.02
CA PRO A 72 10.80 -4.98 1.17
C PRO A 72 11.97 -4.00 1.01
N ALA A 73 11.67 -2.71 1.01
CA ALA A 73 12.68 -1.65 0.97
C ALA A 73 12.07 -0.30 1.36
N PRO A 74 12.81 0.60 2.00
CA PRO A 74 12.29 1.92 2.37
C PRO A 74 12.28 2.93 1.22
N SER A 75 12.84 2.59 0.05
CA SER A 75 12.91 3.47 -1.12
C SER A 75 11.55 3.63 -1.82
N LEU A 76 11.49 4.48 -2.82
CA LEU A 76 10.28 4.73 -3.61
C LEU A 76 10.63 5.25 -5.02
N GLY A 77 9.64 5.19 -5.92
CA GLY A 77 9.71 5.85 -7.23
C GLY A 77 10.43 5.09 -8.32
N GLY A 78 10.93 3.89 -8.03
CA GLY A 78 11.63 3.07 -9.03
C GLY A 78 10.71 2.27 -9.94
N VAL A 79 11.32 1.43 -10.80
CA VAL A 79 10.60 0.54 -11.72
C VAL A 79 10.17 -0.76 -11.05
N ASP A 80 10.82 -1.15 -9.97
CA ASP A 80 10.44 -2.29 -9.15
C ASP A 80 9.43 -1.87 -8.07
N THR A 81 8.44 -2.71 -7.83
CA THR A 81 7.51 -2.49 -6.72
C THR A 81 8.17 -2.81 -5.39
N LEU A 82 8.12 -1.84 -4.49
CA LEU A 82 8.71 -1.93 -3.16
C LEU A 82 7.62 -1.79 -2.09
N VAL A 83 7.85 -2.42 -0.94
CA VAL A 83 6.95 -2.37 0.21
C VAL A 83 7.72 -2.01 1.46
N SER A 84 7.09 -1.23 2.33
CA SER A 84 7.63 -0.94 3.66
C SER A 84 6.52 -0.86 4.71
N GLU A 85 6.90 -1.15 5.94
CA GLU A 85 6.06 -0.93 7.11
C GLU A 85 6.57 0.34 7.82
N PRO A 86 5.87 1.48 7.74
CA PRO A 86 6.35 2.74 8.33
C PRO A 86 6.69 2.63 9.83
N ARG A 87 5.99 1.77 10.58
CA ARG A 87 6.30 1.54 12.00
C ARG A 87 7.71 0.97 12.23
N HIS A 88 8.31 0.32 11.22
CA HIS A 88 9.67 -0.24 11.29
C HIS A 88 10.69 0.60 10.52
N THR A 89 10.28 1.61 9.78
CA THR A 89 11.13 2.44 8.94
C THR A 89 11.01 3.91 9.31
N SER A 90 10.18 4.67 8.60
CA SER A 90 10.07 6.13 8.76
C SER A 90 9.51 6.58 10.11
N HIS A 91 8.72 5.76 10.78
CA HIS A 91 8.05 6.08 12.06
C HIS A 91 8.49 5.15 13.20
N VAL A 92 9.66 4.51 13.08
CA VAL A 92 10.14 3.53 14.05
C VAL A 92 10.39 4.14 15.44
N ALA A 93 10.77 5.41 15.51
CA ALA A 93 11.04 6.10 16.78
C ALA A 93 9.77 6.56 17.50
N MET A 94 8.59 6.47 16.87
CA MET A 94 7.33 6.89 17.46
C MET A 94 6.70 5.75 18.26
N LEU A 95 6.07 6.10 19.38
CA LEU A 95 5.25 5.16 20.14
C LEU A 95 3.98 4.80 19.36
N PRO A 96 3.38 3.60 19.61
CA PRO A 96 2.14 3.20 18.95
C PRO A 96 1.01 4.23 19.09
N GLU A 97 0.89 4.87 20.26
CA GLU A 97 -0.13 5.91 20.51
C GLU A 97 0.12 7.16 19.67
N GLU A 98 1.38 7.53 19.48
CA GLU A 98 1.75 8.68 18.65
C GLU A 98 1.43 8.43 17.18
N ARG A 99 1.72 7.21 16.70
CA ARG A 99 1.35 6.81 15.32
C ARG A 99 -0.16 6.83 15.12
N ALA A 100 -0.91 6.29 16.06
CA ALA A 100 -2.38 6.29 16.02
C ALA A 100 -2.94 7.72 16.00
N ALA A 101 -2.37 8.63 16.79
CA ALA A 101 -2.77 10.03 16.81
C ALA A 101 -2.55 10.74 15.46
N GLN A 102 -1.57 10.29 14.66
CA GLN A 102 -1.34 10.79 13.31
C GLN A 102 -2.16 10.04 12.24
N GLY A 103 -3.02 9.12 12.64
CA GLY A 103 -3.84 8.33 11.71
C GLY A 103 -3.10 7.16 11.06
N LEU A 104 -1.91 6.80 11.57
CA LEU A 104 -1.14 5.68 11.07
C LEU A 104 -1.45 4.41 11.88
N ALA A 105 -2.22 3.49 11.31
CA ALA A 105 -2.54 2.21 11.93
C ALA A 105 -1.30 1.31 11.98
N ASP A 106 -1.22 0.41 12.99
CA ASP A 106 -0.10 -0.53 13.11
C ASP A 106 -0.05 -1.53 11.94
N GLY A 107 -1.19 -1.84 11.34
CA GLY A 107 -1.27 -2.70 10.16
C GLY A 107 -1.00 -1.99 8.84
N PHE A 108 -0.58 -0.73 8.86
CA PHE A 108 -0.33 0.05 7.65
C PHE A 108 0.92 -0.44 6.92
N VAL A 109 0.76 -0.64 5.60
CA VAL A 109 1.82 -1.05 4.69
C VAL A 109 1.83 -0.08 3.52
N ARG A 110 3.00 0.46 3.19
CA ARG A 110 3.18 1.38 2.07
C ARG A 110 3.75 0.64 0.87
N PHE A 111 3.13 0.83 -0.29
CA PHE A 111 3.64 0.37 -1.58
C PHE A 111 4.16 1.53 -2.41
N SER A 112 5.33 1.35 -3.01
CA SER A 112 5.78 2.12 -4.16
C SER A 112 5.69 1.21 -5.39
N LEU A 113 4.60 1.36 -6.14
CA LEU A 113 4.32 0.49 -7.29
C LEU A 113 5.25 0.83 -8.45
N GLY A 114 5.79 -0.22 -9.06
CA GLY A 114 6.65 -0.12 -10.22
C GLY A 114 5.88 -0.30 -11.53
N ILE A 115 6.56 -0.85 -12.52
CA ILE A 115 6.02 -1.03 -13.88
C ILE A 115 5.75 -2.49 -14.24
N GLU A 116 5.79 -3.39 -13.27
CA GLU A 116 5.46 -4.81 -13.49
C GLU A 116 4.00 -4.95 -13.95
N ASP A 117 3.65 -6.12 -14.46
CA ASP A 117 2.26 -6.42 -14.81
C ASP A 117 1.35 -6.37 -13.58
N ALA A 118 0.26 -5.62 -13.67
CA ALA A 118 -0.66 -5.44 -12.55
C ALA A 118 -1.26 -6.78 -12.06
N ALA A 119 -1.55 -7.70 -12.99
CA ALA A 119 -2.09 -9.00 -12.62
C ALA A 119 -1.08 -9.83 -11.79
N ASP A 120 0.20 -9.72 -12.09
CA ASP A 120 1.27 -10.39 -11.34
C ASP A 120 1.41 -9.79 -9.94
N LEU A 121 1.33 -8.48 -9.81
CA LEU A 121 1.36 -7.78 -8.53
C LEU A 121 0.15 -8.14 -7.67
N ILE A 122 -1.03 -8.18 -8.27
CA ILE A 122 -2.28 -8.58 -7.59
C ILE A 122 -2.17 -10.03 -7.11
N ALA A 123 -1.66 -10.94 -7.95
CA ALA A 123 -1.48 -12.33 -7.58
C ALA A 123 -0.52 -12.48 -6.39
N ASP A 124 0.56 -11.70 -6.36
CA ASP A 124 1.50 -11.71 -5.24
C ASP A 124 0.87 -11.20 -3.96
N ILE A 125 0.15 -10.09 -4.02
CA ILE A 125 -0.57 -9.53 -2.87
C ILE A 125 -1.63 -10.52 -2.37
N ASP A 126 -2.39 -11.13 -3.27
CA ASP A 126 -3.45 -12.07 -2.91
C ASP A 126 -2.89 -13.31 -2.19
N GLN A 127 -1.81 -13.90 -2.71
CA GLN A 127 -1.21 -15.06 -2.05
C GLN A 127 -0.62 -14.69 -0.67
N ALA A 128 -0.06 -13.50 -0.53
CA ALA A 128 0.47 -13.02 0.75
C ALA A 128 -0.65 -12.80 1.78
N LEU A 129 -1.81 -12.28 1.35
CA LEU A 129 -2.99 -12.13 2.22
C LEU A 129 -3.50 -13.49 2.71
N ARG A 130 -3.51 -14.50 1.86
CA ARG A 130 -3.90 -15.87 2.23
C ARG A 130 -2.96 -16.46 3.27
N ALA A 131 -1.68 -16.13 3.21
CA ALA A 131 -0.68 -16.61 4.17
C ALA A 131 -0.86 -15.99 5.57
N VAL A 132 -1.51 -14.83 5.69
CA VAL A 132 -1.80 -14.16 6.97
C VAL A 132 -3.00 -14.80 7.67
N GLY A 133 -3.99 -15.13 6.92
CA GLY A 133 -5.26 -15.64 7.42
C GLY A 133 -5.30 -17.11 7.64
#